data_04113e27383b5b88a392ba6ceb9ef99f
#
_entry.id   04113e27383b5b88a392ba6ceb9ef99f
#
_cell.length_a   1.000
_cell.length_b   1.000
_cell.length_c   1.000
_cell.angle_alpha   90.00
_cell.angle_beta   90.00
_cell.angle_gamma   90.00
#
_symmetry.space_group_name_H-M   'P 1'
#
loop_
_entity.id
_entity.type
_entity.pdbx_description
1 polymer ?
#
loop_
_entity_poly.entity_id
_entity_poly.type
_entity_poly.pdbx_seq_one_letter_code
_entity_poly.pdbx_strand_id
1 'polypeptide(L)'
;VIVCAIMLLLLTAYATWLVSRYARPGLWLTVVFAIIGVFAFITWSAAGGLVPVTGLLFGALSLSVPLVFGALGGVIGERVGVVNVAIEAQFLFAAFSSALIASVTGSFFLGLLGAVVAGALVGSVLAVFSIKYLVDQVIVGVVLNVLITGLTSFLHGAILQPHTETLNSPERFPRWPIPFLSDIPIIGPVVFNQTLIVYLMYFIVPLVAWGLYRTRWGLRLRAVGEHPTAADTVGIKVNPTRFWNVLLAGGIAGIGGAYF
;
A
#
# COMPACT_ATOMS: atom_id res chain seq x y z
N VAL A 1 -10.30 29.57 12.50
CA VAL A 1 -11.40 29.62 11.52
C VAL A 1 -11.42 30.96 10.79
N ILE A 2 -11.50 32.11 11.49
CA ILE A 2 -11.59 33.45 10.86
C ILE A 2 -10.39 33.72 9.94
N VAL A 3 -9.18 33.46 10.38
CA VAL A 3 -7.96 33.62 9.57
C VAL A 3 -8.02 32.77 8.29
N CYS A 4 -8.42 31.51 8.41
CA CYS A 4 -8.57 30.63 7.25
C CYS A 4 -9.65 31.13 6.29
N ALA A 5 -10.78 31.63 6.80
CA ALA A 5 -11.84 32.22 5.97
C ALA A 5 -11.34 33.44 5.20
N ILE A 6 -10.58 34.34 5.85
CA ILE A 6 -9.95 35.49 5.19
C ILE A 6 -8.97 35.04 4.09
N MET A 7 -8.11 34.04 4.40
CA MET A 7 -7.17 33.51 3.40
C MET A 7 -7.89 32.88 2.20
N LEU A 8 -8.97 32.13 2.41
CA LEU A 8 -9.79 31.57 1.34
C LEU A 8 -10.45 32.67 0.48
N LEU A 9 -10.94 33.75 1.11
CA LEU A 9 -11.51 34.89 0.38
C LEU A 9 -10.44 35.63 -0.44
N LEU A 10 -9.25 35.81 0.08
CA LEU A 10 -8.13 36.42 -0.66
C LEU A 10 -7.69 35.56 -1.84
N LEU A 11 -7.63 34.23 -1.66
CA LEU A 11 -7.29 33.31 -2.75
C LEU A 11 -8.37 33.30 -3.84
N THR A 12 -9.66 33.33 -3.47
CA THR A 12 -10.74 33.44 -4.46
C THR A 12 -10.71 34.76 -5.19
N ALA A 13 -10.48 35.89 -4.51
CA ALA A 13 -10.32 37.18 -5.12
C ALA A 13 -9.13 37.22 -6.09
N TYR A 14 -8.01 36.62 -5.71
CA TYR A 14 -6.84 36.50 -6.57
C TYR A 14 -7.11 35.62 -7.80
N ALA A 15 -7.79 34.49 -7.61
CA ALA A 15 -8.17 33.60 -8.70
C ALA A 15 -9.11 34.28 -9.69
N THR A 16 -10.13 35.02 -9.21
CA THR A 16 -11.04 35.77 -10.07
C THR A 16 -10.35 36.91 -10.81
N TRP A 17 -9.40 37.59 -10.16
CA TRP A 17 -8.57 38.60 -10.82
C TRP A 17 -7.70 37.98 -11.93
N LEU A 18 -7.07 36.82 -11.73
CA LEU A 18 -6.32 36.11 -12.76
C LEU A 18 -7.21 35.73 -13.96
N VAL A 19 -8.41 35.18 -13.69
CA VAL A 19 -9.36 34.80 -14.76
C VAL A 19 -9.82 36.03 -15.54
N SER A 20 -10.07 37.17 -14.88
CA SER A 20 -10.43 38.43 -15.56
C SER A 20 -9.34 38.97 -16.49
N ARG A 21 -8.07 38.55 -16.26
CA ARG A 21 -6.91 38.84 -17.10
C ARG A 21 -6.65 37.77 -18.18
N TYR A 22 -7.61 36.84 -18.40
CA TYR A 22 -7.47 35.70 -19.29
C TYR A 22 -6.29 34.76 -18.94
N ALA A 23 -5.76 34.87 -17.72
CA ALA A 23 -4.72 33.97 -17.21
C ALA A 23 -5.36 32.73 -16.55
N ARG A 24 -4.84 31.54 -16.85
CA ARG A 24 -5.31 30.32 -16.20
C ARG A 24 -4.73 30.24 -14.79
N PRO A 25 -5.54 30.11 -13.73
CA PRO A 25 -5.02 29.86 -12.39
C PRO A 25 -4.24 28.54 -12.38
N GLY A 26 -3.02 28.58 -11.87
CA GLY A 26 -2.16 27.39 -11.78
C GLY A 26 -2.72 26.37 -10.79
N LEU A 27 -2.46 25.08 -11.02
CA LEU A 27 -2.87 23.98 -10.13
C LEU A 27 -2.47 24.20 -8.66
N TRP A 28 -1.36 24.89 -8.41
CA TRP A 28 -0.90 25.23 -7.07
C TRP A 28 -1.94 26.03 -6.27
N LEU A 29 -2.69 26.92 -6.91
CA LEU A 29 -3.71 27.74 -6.27
C LEU A 29 -4.89 26.89 -5.79
N THR A 30 -5.32 25.91 -6.60
CA THR A 30 -6.35 24.92 -6.23
C THR A 30 -5.89 24.04 -5.06
N VAL A 31 -4.62 23.61 -5.09
CA VAL A 31 -4.05 22.80 -4.01
C VAL A 31 -3.99 23.59 -2.69
N VAL A 32 -3.49 24.82 -2.72
CA VAL A 32 -3.43 25.68 -1.53
C VAL A 32 -4.83 25.98 -1.00
N PHE A 33 -5.79 26.28 -1.88
CA PHE A 33 -7.19 26.50 -1.49
C PHE A 33 -7.78 25.25 -0.82
N ALA A 34 -7.55 24.06 -1.37
CA ALA A 34 -8.04 22.81 -0.81
C ALA A 34 -7.43 22.53 0.57
N ILE A 35 -6.12 22.73 0.73
CA ILE A 35 -5.41 22.54 2.02
C ILE A 35 -5.99 23.48 3.09
N ILE A 36 -6.14 24.77 2.78
CA ILE A 36 -6.68 25.75 3.72
C ILE A 36 -8.15 25.43 4.03
N GLY A 37 -8.93 25.01 3.03
CA GLY A 37 -10.34 24.61 3.20
C GLY A 37 -10.50 23.41 4.13
N VAL A 38 -9.70 22.36 3.93
CA VAL A 38 -9.69 21.18 4.81
C VAL A 38 -9.27 21.57 6.23
N PHE A 39 -8.21 22.39 6.37
CA PHE A 39 -7.76 22.85 7.68
C PHE A 39 -8.81 23.72 8.38
N ALA A 40 -9.50 24.61 7.65
CA ALA A 40 -10.59 25.40 8.18
C ALA A 40 -11.76 24.54 8.65
N PHE A 41 -12.13 23.52 7.88
CA PHE A 41 -13.19 22.57 8.24
C PHE A 41 -12.82 21.79 9.51
N ILE A 42 -11.59 21.25 9.61
CA ILE A 42 -11.13 20.53 10.80
C ILE A 42 -11.14 21.45 12.03
N THR A 43 -10.64 22.68 11.91
CA THR A 43 -10.63 23.64 13.03
C THR A 43 -12.03 24.10 13.43
N TRP A 44 -12.95 24.18 12.48
CA TRP A 44 -14.37 24.48 12.76
C TRP A 44 -15.06 23.30 13.46
N SER A 45 -14.86 22.09 12.95
CA SER A 45 -15.43 20.86 13.53
C SER A 45 -14.92 20.60 14.96
N ALA A 46 -13.68 21.00 15.25
CA ALA A 46 -13.07 20.88 16.58
C ALA A 46 -13.28 22.14 17.45
N ALA A 47 -14.26 23.00 17.14
CA ALA A 47 -14.49 24.22 17.85
C ALA A 47 -14.78 23.96 19.35
N GLY A 48 -13.91 24.49 20.23
CA GLY A 48 -13.97 24.26 21.68
C GLY A 48 -13.14 23.08 22.19
N GLY A 49 -12.49 22.31 21.32
CA GLY A 49 -11.57 21.22 21.67
C GLY A 49 -10.15 21.43 21.14
N LEU A 50 -9.24 20.57 21.57
CA LEU A 50 -7.88 20.51 21.03
C LEU A 50 -7.87 19.61 19.77
N VAL A 51 -7.34 20.12 18.64
CA VAL A 51 -7.10 19.31 17.44
C VAL A 51 -5.79 18.54 17.64
N PRO A 52 -5.83 17.21 17.77
CA PRO A 52 -4.61 16.41 17.92
C PRO A 52 -3.94 16.21 16.55
N VAL A 53 -3.28 17.26 16.02
CA VAL A 53 -2.65 17.23 14.70
C VAL A 53 -1.69 16.06 14.54
N THR A 54 -0.89 15.78 15.55
CA THR A 54 0.03 14.63 15.57
C THR A 54 -0.72 13.31 15.44
N GLY A 55 -1.84 13.15 16.14
CA GLY A 55 -2.69 11.95 16.05
C GLY A 55 -3.34 11.78 14.67
N LEU A 56 -3.82 12.87 14.08
CA LEU A 56 -4.40 12.86 12.73
C LEU A 56 -3.35 12.47 11.67
N LEU A 57 -2.16 13.05 11.73
CA LEU A 57 -1.07 12.73 10.79
C LEU A 57 -0.59 11.30 10.99
N PHE A 58 -0.48 10.84 12.25
CA PHE A 58 -0.14 9.46 12.55
C PHE A 58 -1.19 8.49 12.00
N GLY A 59 -2.47 8.77 12.19
CA GLY A 59 -3.57 7.97 11.64
C GLY A 59 -3.56 7.94 10.11
N ALA A 60 -3.34 9.08 9.47
CA ALA A 60 -3.23 9.17 8.01
C ALA A 60 -2.06 8.34 7.47
N LEU A 61 -0.88 8.44 8.10
CA LEU A 61 0.27 7.62 7.74
C LEU A 61 -0.04 6.13 7.93
N SER A 62 -0.60 5.73 9.07
CA SER A 62 -0.94 4.34 9.37
C SER A 62 -1.88 3.74 8.33
N LEU A 63 -2.92 4.46 7.92
CA LEU A 63 -3.86 4.01 6.89
C LEU A 63 -3.22 3.96 5.49
N SER A 64 -2.22 4.79 5.22
CA SER A 64 -1.53 4.80 3.92
C SER A 64 -0.60 3.61 3.72
N VAL A 65 -0.07 2.99 4.79
CA VAL A 65 0.91 1.90 4.70
C VAL A 65 0.44 0.72 3.86
N PRO A 66 -0.71 0.08 4.15
CA PRO A 66 -1.20 -1.02 3.33
C PRO A 66 -1.48 -0.58 1.89
N LEU A 67 -2.05 0.62 1.70
CA LEU A 67 -2.35 1.16 0.37
C LEU A 67 -1.07 1.32 -0.48
N VAL A 68 0.03 1.78 0.12
CA VAL A 68 1.31 1.92 -0.57
C VAL A 68 1.87 0.55 -0.97
N PHE A 69 1.82 -0.46 -0.09
CA PHE A 69 2.27 -1.81 -0.44
C PHE A 69 1.40 -2.45 -1.53
N GLY A 70 0.07 -2.24 -1.49
CA GLY A 70 -0.83 -2.66 -2.55
C GLY A 70 -0.53 -1.99 -3.88
N ALA A 71 -0.32 -0.68 -3.86
CA ALA A 71 0.07 0.08 -5.06
C ALA A 71 1.41 -0.39 -5.64
N LEU A 72 2.41 -0.70 -4.81
CA LEU A 72 3.69 -1.27 -5.27
C LEU A 72 3.51 -2.63 -5.93
N GLY A 73 2.68 -3.51 -5.32
CA GLY A 73 2.31 -4.78 -5.92
C GLY A 73 1.59 -4.60 -7.26
N GLY A 74 0.62 -3.69 -7.33
CA GLY A 74 -0.08 -3.32 -8.55
C GLY A 74 0.88 -2.82 -9.65
N VAL A 75 1.75 -1.87 -9.32
CA VAL A 75 2.73 -1.30 -10.27
C VAL A 75 3.66 -2.36 -10.86
N ILE A 76 4.19 -3.28 -10.05
CA ILE A 76 5.07 -4.36 -10.55
C ILE A 76 4.29 -5.29 -11.48
N GLY A 77 3.07 -5.68 -11.09
CA GLY A 77 2.20 -6.53 -11.91
C GLY A 77 1.85 -5.88 -13.25
N GLU A 78 1.38 -4.64 -13.24
CA GLU A 78 1.01 -3.90 -14.45
C GLU A 78 2.20 -3.66 -15.38
N ARG A 79 3.38 -3.34 -14.83
CA ARG A 79 4.60 -3.15 -15.62
C ARG A 79 5.10 -4.41 -16.32
N VAL A 80 4.73 -5.59 -15.84
CA VAL A 80 5.04 -6.86 -16.52
C VAL A 80 3.87 -7.36 -17.40
N GLY A 81 2.79 -6.58 -17.48
CA GLY A 81 1.61 -6.87 -18.29
C GLY A 81 0.61 -7.84 -17.64
N VAL A 82 0.54 -7.85 -16.31
CA VAL A 82 -0.46 -8.60 -15.54
C VAL A 82 -1.17 -7.67 -14.56
N VAL A 83 -2.46 -7.42 -14.77
CA VAL A 83 -3.27 -6.60 -13.90
C VAL A 83 -3.64 -7.40 -12.64
N ASN A 84 -3.19 -6.92 -11.48
CA ASN A 84 -3.42 -7.60 -10.22
C ASN A 84 -4.70 -7.09 -9.52
N VAL A 85 -5.83 -7.68 -9.82
CA VAL A 85 -7.12 -7.40 -9.15
C VAL A 85 -7.25 -8.18 -7.82
N ALA A 86 -6.37 -9.17 -7.56
CA ALA A 86 -6.40 -10.00 -6.35
C ALA A 86 -5.67 -9.38 -5.14
N ILE A 87 -5.40 -8.06 -5.13
CA ILE A 87 -4.66 -7.39 -4.04
C ILE A 87 -5.39 -7.54 -2.71
N GLU A 88 -6.71 -7.46 -2.70
CA GLU A 88 -7.52 -7.63 -1.50
C GLU A 88 -7.38 -9.04 -0.92
N ALA A 89 -7.43 -10.07 -1.77
CA ALA A 89 -7.17 -11.46 -1.37
C ALA A 89 -5.75 -11.62 -0.81
N GLN A 90 -4.75 -10.99 -1.43
CA GLN A 90 -3.36 -11.01 -0.97
C GLN A 90 -3.23 -10.39 0.41
N PHE A 91 -3.87 -9.25 0.66
CA PHE A 91 -3.88 -8.62 1.99
C PHE A 91 -4.54 -9.49 3.04
N LEU A 92 -5.74 -9.98 2.75
CA LEU A 92 -6.53 -10.73 3.71
C LEU A 92 -5.86 -12.05 4.08
N PHE A 93 -5.35 -12.80 3.10
CA PHE A 93 -4.65 -14.06 3.36
C PHE A 93 -3.31 -13.84 4.06
N ALA A 94 -2.61 -12.75 3.73
CA ALA A 94 -1.37 -12.37 4.39
C ALA A 94 -1.61 -11.95 5.85
N ALA A 95 -2.65 -11.15 6.13
CA ALA A 95 -3.03 -10.76 7.50
C ALA A 95 -3.37 -11.99 8.34
N PHE A 96 -4.22 -12.89 7.82
CA PHE A 96 -4.58 -14.15 8.48
C PHE A 96 -3.34 -15.02 8.78
N SER A 97 -2.48 -15.22 7.78
CA SER A 97 -1.27 -16.06 7.92
C SER A 97 -0.25 -15.44 8.86
N SER A 98 -0.09 -14.11 8.81
CA SER A 98 0.78 -13.37 9.72
C SER A 98 0.34 -13.52 11.16
N ALA A 99 -0.93 -13.28 11.45
CA ALA A 99 -1.48 -13.39 12.79
C ALA A 99 -1.34 -14.82 13.34
N LEU A 100 -1.67 -15.82 12.54
CA LEU A 100 -1.56 -17.23 12.92
C LEU A 100 -0.11 -17.63 13.22
N ILE A 101 0.81 -17.34 12.30
CA ILE A 101 2.22 -17.72 12.46
C ILE A 101 2.87 -16.96 13.61
N ALA A 102 2.60 -15.66 13.77
CA ALA A 102 3.10 -14.89 14.88
C ALA A 102 2.57 -15.39 16.22
N SER A 103 1.30 -15.80 16.32
CA SER A 103 0.72 -16.35 17.55
C SER A 103 1.33 -17.70 17.93
N VAL A 104 1.52 -18.60 16.96
CA VAL A 104 2.09 -19.94 17.22
C VAL A 104 3.58 -19.88 17.55
N THR A 105 4.32 -18.99 16.91
CA THR A 105 5.79 -18.92 17.05
C THR A 105 6.28 -17.90 18.08
N GLY A 106 5.41 -17.01 18.56
CA GLY A 106 5.78 -15.88 19.42
C GLY A 106 6.75 -14.91 18.73
N SER A 107 6.77 -14.85 17.39
CA SER A 107 7.71 -14.04 16.64
C SER A 107 7.03 -13.26 15.52
N PHE A 108 7.03 -11.95 15.65
CA PHE A 108 6.49 -11.06 14.63
C PHE A 108 7.29 -11.12 13.30
N PHE A 109 8.59 -11.45 13.33
CA PHE A 109 9.38 -11.64 12.12
C PHE A 109 8.93 -12.85 11.30
N LEU A 110 8.63 -13.97 11.97
CA LEU A 110 8.09 -15.16 11.30
C LEU A 110 6.68 -14.90 10.78
N GLY A 111 5.88 -14.13 11.52
CA GLY A 111 4.58 -13.65 11.06
C GLY A 111 4.71 -12.82 9.76
N LEU A 112 5.64 -11.88 9.72
CA LEU A 112 5.92 -11.08 8.52
C LEU A 112 6.36 -11.93 7.33
N LEU A 113 7.26 -12.90 7.54
CA LEU A 113 7.66 -13.84 6.50
C LEU A 113 6.46 -14.68 6.01
N GLY A 114 5.61 -15.12 6.94
CA GLY A 114 4.37 -15.82 6.61
C GLY A 114 3.44 -14.99 5.73
N ALA A 115 3.31 -13.69 6.02
CA ALA A 115 2.54 -12.76 5.20
C ALA A 115 3.08 -12.63 3.77
N VAL A 116 4.40 -12.49 3.63
CA VAL A 116 5.07 -12.43 2.31
C VAL A 116 4.80 -13.69 1.51
N VAL A 117 4.97 -14.86 2.13
CA VAL A 117 4.72 -16.15 1.48
C VAL A 117 3.24 -16.31 1.12
N ALA A 118 2.32 -15.96 2.00
CA ALA A 118 0.89 -16.02 1.76
C ALA A 118 0.45 -15.12 0.59
N GLY A 119 0.92 -13.87 0.58
CA GLY A 119 0.67 -12.95 -0.53
C GLY A 119 1.24 -13.46 -1.86
N ALA A 120 2.46 -14.02 -1.85
CA ALA A 120 3.09 -14.65 -3.01
C ALA A 120 2.33 -15.90 -3.48
N LEU A 121 1.78 -16.71 -2.56
CA LEU A 121 0.95 -17.87 -2.91
C LEU A 121 -0.33 -17.45 -3.66
N VAL A 122 -1.06 -16.47 -3.16
CA VAL A 122 -2.22 -15.91 -3.89
C VAL A 122 -1.81 -15.34 -5.24
N GLY A 123 -0.68 -14.60 -5.29
CA GLY A 123 -0.08 -14.13 -6.53
C GLY A 123 0.30 -15.26 -7.50
N SER A 124 0.76 -16.40 -6.99
CA SER A 124 1.09 -17.58 -7.81
C SER A 124 -0.14 -18.18 -8.47
N VAL A 125 -1.26 -18.26 -7.75
CA VAL A 125 -2.54 -18.73 -8.31
C VAL A 125 -3.00 -17.80 -9.43
N LEU A 126 -2.99 -16.48 -9.19
CA LEU A 126 -3.28 -15.48 -10.23
C LEU A 126 -2.38 -15.69 -11.46
N ALA A 127 -1.05 -15.83 -11.24
CA ALA A 127 -0.08 -16.00 -12.32
C ALA A 127 -0.29 -17.29 -13.11
N VAL A 128 -0.58 -18.42 -12.45
CA VAL A 128 -0.84 -19.71 -13.11
C VAL A 128 -2.06 -19.60 -14.03
N PHE A 129 -3.17 -19.09 -13.51
CA PHE A 129 -4.39 -19.01 -14.31
C PHE A 129 -4.30 -17.98 -15.43
N SER A 130 -3.72 -16.81 -15.20
CA SER A 130 -3.65 -15.77 -16.21
C SER A 130 -2.54 -15.98 -17.23
N ILE A 131 -1.39 -16.59 -16.87
CA ILE A 131 -0.26 -16.74 -17.76
C ILE A 131 -0.25 -18.11 -18.45
N LYS A 132 -0.49 -19.20 -17.70
CA LYS A 132 -0.43 -20.56 -18.24
C LYS A 132 -1.76 -21.00 -18.90
N TYR A 133 -2.87 -20.70 -18.22
CA TYR A 133 -4.20 -21.09 -18.71
C TYR A 133 -4.89 -19.99 -19.54
N LEU A 134 -4.29 -18.81 -19.64
CA LEU A 134 -4.77 -17.67 -20.42
C LEU A 134 -6.21 -17.24 -20.05
N VAL A 135 -6.59 -17.44 -18.81
CA VAL A 135 -7.86 -16.96 -18.26
C VAL A 135 -7.75 -15.45 -18.04
N ASP A 136 -8.84 -14.73 -18.24
CA ASP A 136 -8.88 -13.29 -17.97
C ASP A 136 -8.47 -12.99 -16.52
N GLN A 137 -7.47 -12.13 -16.37
CA GLN A 137 -6.84 -11.84 -15.08
C GLN A 137 -7.78 -11.09 -14.12
N VAL A 138 -8.74 -10.31 -14.67
CA VAL A 138 -9.74 -9.61 -13.85
C VAL A 138 -10.70 -10.62 -13.25
N ILE A 139 -11.17 -11.58 -14.04
CA ILE A 139 -12.05 -12.66 -13.58
C ILE A 139 -11.35 -13.48 -12.51
N VAL A 140 -10.11 -13.91 -12.75
CA VAL A 140 -9.31 -14.66 -11.76
C VAL A 140 -9.15 -13.87 -10.47
N GLY A 141 -8.83 -12.57 -10.58
CA GLY A 141 -8.65 -11.69 -9.42
C GLY A 141 -9.92 -11.57 -8.56
N VAL A 142 -11.07 -11.34 -9.18
CA VAL A 142 -12.36 -11.26 -8.48
C VAL A 142 -12.72 -12.60 -7.81
N VAL A 143 -12.52 -13.71 -8.50
CA VAL A 143 -12.76 -15.05 -7.92
C VAL A 143 -11.84 -15.32 -6.74
N LEU A 144 -10.57 -14.92 -6.81
CA LEU A 144 -9.63 -15.05 -5.70
C LEU A 144 -10.05 -14.19 -4.50
N ASN A 145 -10.54 -12.98 -4.70
CA ASN A 145 -11.02 -12.13 -3.60
C ASN A 145 -12.18 -12.81 -2.86
N VAL A 146 -13.17 -13.35 -3.59
CA VAL A 146 -14.30 -14.06 -2.99
C VAL A 146 -13.86 -15.35 -2.31
N LEU A 147 -13.00 -16.13 -2.96
CA LEU A 147 -12.50 -17.40 -2.44
C LEU A 147 -11.73 -17.19 -1.12
N ILE A 148 -10.78 -16.26 -1.11
CA ILE A 148 -9.94 -16.00 0.07
C ILE A 148 -10.77 -15.39 1.20
N THR A 149 -11.73 -14.51 0.91
CA THR A 149 -12.64 -13.98 1.92
C THR A 149 -13.47 -15.09 2.58
N GLY A 150 -14.02 -16.00 1.78
CA GLY A 150 -14.75 -17.14 2.31
C GLY A 150 -13.86 -18.12 3.10
N LEU A 151 -12.67 -18.42 2.57
CA LEU A 151 -11.71 -19.32 3.21
C LEU A 151 -11.21 -18.76 4.55
N THR A 152 -10.78 -17.51 4.59
CA THR A 152 -10.28 -16.89 5.83
C THR A 152 -11.38 -16.71 6.87
N SER A 153 -12.62 -16.38 6.47
CA SER A 153 -13.76 -16.31 7.37
C SER A 153 -14.10 -17.68 7.95
N PHE A 154 -14.10 -18.72 7.13
CA PHE A 154 -14.31 -20.09 7.58
C PHE A 154 -13.21 -20.55 8.57
N LEU A 155 -11.94 -20.37 8.21
CA LEU A 155 -10.81 -20.76 9.05
C LEU A 155 -10.77 -19.94 10.35
N HIS A 156 -11.12 -18.67 10.31
CA HIS A 156 -11.23 -17.85 11.50
C HIS A 156 -12.30 -18.40 12.46
N GLY A 157 -13.50 -18.66 11.97
CA GLY A 157 -14.58 -19.21 12.80
C GLY A 157 -14.33 -20.64 13.29
N ALA A 158 -13.76 -21.50 12.45
CA ALA A 158 -13.55 -22.91 12.77
C ALA A 158 -12.30 -23.17 13.63
N ILE A 159 -11.24 -22.38 13.46
CA ILE A 159 -9.92 -22.66 14.07
C ILE A 159 -9.49 -21.56 15.04
N LEU A 160 -9.53 -20.29 14.62
CA LEU A 160 -8.98 -19.20 15.42
C LEU A 160 -9.89 -18.82 16.60
N GLN A 161 -11.19 -18.71 16.35
CA GLN A 161 -12.14 -18.28 17.36
C GLN A 161 -12.23 -19.23 18.56
N PRO A 162 -12.22 -20.57 18.41
CA PRO A 162 -12.19 -21.51 19.55
C PRO A 162 -10.87 -21.50 20.33
N HIS A 163 -9.76 -21.06 19.70
CA HIS A 163 -8.41 -21.09 20.27
C HIS A 163 -7.74 -19.71 20.27
N THR A 164 -8.50 -18.68 20.64
CA THR A 164 -8.06 -17.28 20.55
C THR A 164 -6.76 -17.01 21.30
N GLU A 165 -6.59 -17.60 22.48
CA GLU A 165 -5.40 -17.38 23.31
C GLU A 165 -4.11 -17.93 22.70
N THR A 166 -4.20 -19.00 21.91
CA THR A 166 -3.02 -19.68 21.34
C THR A 166 -2.79 -19.37 19.87
N LEU A 167 -3.86 -19.15 19.10
CA LEU A 167 -3.79 -19.01 17.65
C LEU A 167 -4.13 -17.61 17.13
N ASN A 168 -4.67 -16.73 17.97
CA ASN A 168 -5.10 -15.39 17.58
C ASN A 168 -4.69 -14.32 18.61
N SER A 169 -3.49 -14.44 19.16
CA SER A 169 -2.88 -13.45 20.06
C SER A 169 -1.48 -13.07 19.57
N PRO A 170 -1.35 -12.50 18.35
CA PRO A 170 -0.04 -12.16 17.79
C PRO A 170 0.62 -11.03 18.60
N GLU A 171 1.93 -11.13 18.78
CA GLU A 171 2.70 -9.99 19.27
C GLU A 171 2.63 -8.84 18.26
N ARG A 172 2.36 -7.64 18.79
CA ARG A 172 2.35 -6.43 17.96
C ARG A 172 3.76 -6.04 17.57
N PHE A 173 3.91 -5.54 16.35
CA PHE A 173 5.18 -4.98 15.90
C PHE A 173 5.62 -3.84 16.83
N PRO A 174 6.81 -3.93 17.45
CA PRO A 174 7.32 -2.87 18.32
C PRO A 174 7.59 -1.61 17.50
N ARG A 175 7.40 -0.46 18.13
CA ARG A 175 7.82 0.82 17.58
C ARG A 175 9.28 1.05 17.89
N TRP A 176 10.04 1.48 16.92
CA TRP A 176 11.45 1.77 17.04
C TRP A 176 11.69 3.27 16.81
N PRO A 177 11.77 4.08 17.89
CA PRO A 177 12.08 5.49 17.75
C PRO A 177 13.52 5.68 17.26
N ILE A 178 13.71 6.47 16.21
CA ILE A 178 15.05 6.84 15.75
C ILE A 178 15.55 7.97 16.65
N PRO A 179 16.69 7.78 17.39
CA PRO A 179 17.23 8.80 18.28
C PRO A 179 17.42 10.14 17.55
N PHE A 180 17.21 11.24 18.23
CA PHE A 180 17.27 12.63 17.76
C PHE A 180 16.16 13.03 16.76
N LEU A 181 15.73 12.15 15.83
CA LEU A 181 14.71 12.46 14.85
C LEU A 181 13.30 12.30 15.42
N SER A 182 13.10 11.38 16.36
CA SER A 182 11.82 11.18 17.07
C SER A 182 11.43 12.35 17.96
N ASP A 183 12.40 13.19 18.38
CA ASP A 183 12.19 14.31 19.29
C ASP A 183 11.74 15.59 18.58
N ILE A 184 11.73 15.61 17.26
CA ILE A 184 11.24 16.74 16.46
C ILE A 184 9.74 16.91 16.71
N PRO A 185 9.26 18.09 17.12
CA PRO A 185 7.84 18.34 17.37
C PRO A 185 6.99 18.00 16.15
N ILE A 186 5.87 17.29 16.34
CA ILE A 186 4.88 16.89 15.33
C ILE A 186 5.42 15.84 14.35
N ILE A 187 6.52 16.10 13.62
CA ILE A 187 7.07 15.21 12.58
C ILE A 187 7.75 13.99 13.20
N GLY A 188 8.49 14.17 14.30
CA GLY A 188 9.24 13.12 14.97
C GLY A 188 8.37 11.89 15.30
N PRO A 189 7.33 12.05 16.12
CA PRO A 189 6.43 10.96 16.50
C PRO A 189 5.69 10.34 15.31
N VAL A 190 5.41 11.13 14.26
CA VAL A 190 4.66 10.67 13.08
C VAL A 190 5.52 9.86 12.12
N VAL A 191 6.76 10.28 11.85
CA VAL A 191 7.60 9.69 10.79
C VAL A 191 8.69 8.77 11.36
N PHE A 192 9.27 9.14 12.51
CA PHE A 192 10.48 8.52 13.06
C PHE A 192 10.24 7.67 14.32
N ASN A 193 8.98 7.49 14.75
CA ASN A 193 8.60 6.57 15.82
C ASN A 193 7.55 5.59 15.29
N GLN A 194 8.00 4.68 14.42
CA GLN A 194 7.14 3.81 13.66
C GLN A 194 7.50 2.34 13.82
N THR A 195 6.63 1.46 13.33
CA THR A 195 6.86 0.01 13.30
C THR A 195 7.84 -0.36 12.17
N LEU A 196 8.42 -1.56 12.26
CA LEU A 196 9.30 -2.11 11.22
C LEU A 196 8.67 -2.03 9.82
N ILE A 197 7.38 -2.32 9.71
CA ILE A 197 6.68 -2.34 8.40
C ILE A 197 6.65 -0.95 7.75
N VAL A 198 6.49 0.11 8.55
CA VAL A 198 6.54 1.49 8.03
C VAL A 198 7.95 1.84 7.53
N TYR A 199 9.00 1.44 8.24
CA TYR A 199 10.38 1.63 7.78
C TYR A 199 10.68 0.81 6.52
N LEU A 200 10.14 -0.41 6.43
CA LEU A 200 10.21 -1.20 5.19
C LEU A 200 9.52 -0.48 4.03
N MET A 201 8.38 0.18 4.26
CA MET A 201 7.71 0.99 3.24
C MET A 201 8.64 2.11 2.75
N TYR A 202 9.26 2.87 3.65
CA TYR A 202 10.18 3.94 3.28
C TYR A 202 11.38 3.45 2.46
N PHE A 203 11.83 2.23 2.71
CA PHE A 203 12.92 1.61 1.97
C PHE A 203 12.47 0.97 0.64
N ILE A 204 11.36 0.24 0.64
CA ILE A 204 10.90 -0.53 -0.52
C ILE A 204 10.36 0.39 -1.64
N VAL A 205 9.72 1.52 -1.30
CA VAL A 205 9.23 2.48 -2.30
C VAL A 205 10.36 2.99 -3.22
N PRO A 206 11.44 3.60 -2.71
CA PRO A 206 12.54 4.04 -3.55
C PRO A 206 13.31 2.86 -4.18
N LEU A 207 13.40 1.71 -3.51
CA LEU A 207 14.04 0.51 -4.04
C LEU A 207 13.31 -0.01 -5.29
N VAL A 208 11.97 -0.11 -5.24
CA VAL A 208 11.15 -0.53 -6.39
C VAL A 208 11.24 0.51 -7.51
N ALA A 209 11.16 1.80 -7.20
CA ALA A 209 11.31 2.86 -8.19
C ALA A 209 12.68 2.80 -8.88
N TRP A 210 13.76 2.68 -8.10
CA TRP A 210 15.11 2.50 -8.64
C TRP A 210 15.23 1.22 -9.46
N GLY A 211 14.71 0.11 -8.93
CA GLY A 211 14.70 -1.19 -9.60
C GLY A 211 14.01 -1.15 -10.95
N LEU A 212 12.81 -0.57 -11.01
CA LEU A 212 12.03 -0.46 -12.25
C LEU A 212 12.66 0.44 -13.31
N TYR A 213 13.27 1.57 -12.92
CA TYR A 213 13.71 2.58 -13.90
C TYR A 213 15.21 2.59 -14.14
N ARG A 214 16.05 2.03 -13.25
CA ARG A 214 17.51 2.14 -13.33
C ARG A 214 18.24 0.80 -13.44
N THR A 215 17.52 -0.35 -13.43
CA THR A 215 18.16 -1.67 -13.47
C THR A 215 17.81 -2.46 -14.72
N ARG A 216 18.64 -3.50 -15.02
CA ARG A 216 18.38 -4.46 -16.10
C ARG A 216 17.11 -5.29 -15.84
N TRP A 217 16.79 -5.53 -14.57
CA TRP A 217 15.56 -6.21 -14.17
C TRP A 217 14.32 -5.42 -14.59
N GLY A 218 14.26 -4.13 -14.24
CA GLY A 218 13.14 -3.26 -14.60
C GLY A 218 13.02 -3.02 -16.11
N LEU A 219 14.16 -2.96 -16.83
CA LEU A 219 14.15 -2.86 -18.28
C LEU A 219 13.49 -4.08 -18.93
N ARG A 220 13.90 -5.30 -18.53
CA ARG A 220 13.30 -6.56 -19.03
C ARG A 220 11.82 -6.66 -18.70
N LEU A 221 11.45 -6.29 -17.49
CA LEU A 221 10.07 -6.32 -16.99
C LEU A 221 9.18 -5.41 -17.85
N ARG A 222 9.59 -4.17 -18.10
CA ARG A 222 8.85 -3.21 -18.94
C ARG A 222 8.79 -3.66 -20.40
N ALA A 223 9.89 -4.19 -20.95
CA ALA A 223 9.90 -4.72 -22.32
C ALA A 223 8.88 -5.86 -22.51
N VAL A 224 8.77 -6.76 -21.49
CA VAL A 224 7.79 -7.86 -21.50
C VAL A 224 6.35 -7.33 -21.38
N GLY A 225 6.13 -6.26 -20.60
CA GLY A 225 4.81 -5.66 -20.45
C GLY A 225 4.34 -4.89 -21.70
N GLU A 226 5.23 -4.13 -22.34
CA GLU A 226 4.90 -3.29 -23.48
C GLU A 226 4.77 -4.10 -24.78
N HIS A 227 5.76 -4.96 -25.08
CA HIS A 227 5.78 -5.77 -26.31
C HIS A 227 6.32 -7.18 -26.05
N PRO A 228 5.48 -8.12 -25.55
CA PRO A 228 5.93 -9.46 -25.21
C PRO A 228 6.53 -10.23 -26.38
N THR A 229 5.98 -10.09 -27.58
CA THR A 229 6.50 -10.75 -28.79
C THR A 229 7.88 -10.23 -29.19
N ALA A 230 8.11 -8.92 -29.11
CA ALA A 230 9.42 -8.34 -29.38
C ALA A 230 10.43 -8.71 -28.28
N ALA A 231 10.01 -8.80 -27.02
CA ALA A 231 10.88 -9.26 -25.94
C ALA A 231 11.33 -10.72 -26.13
N ASP A 232 10.43 -11.58 -26.63
CA ASP A 232 10.75 -12.98 -26.90
C ASP A 232 11.77 -13.13 -28.04
N THR A 233 11.65 -12.34 -29.11
CA THR A 233 12.59 -12.38 -30.26
C THR A 233 14.04 -12.01 -29.87
N VAL A 234 14.21 -11.19 -28.83
CA VAL A 234 15.53 -10.85 -28.29
C VAL A 234 15.99 -11.79 -27.15
N GLY A 235 15.27 -12.91 -26.94
CA GLY A 235 15.64 -13.97 -26.01
C GLY A 235 15.20 -13.75 -24.55
N ILE A 236 14.30 -12.82 -24.27
CA ILE A 236 13.72 -12.65 -22.93
C ILE A 236 12.57 -13.64 -22.76
N LYS A 237 12.69 -14.54 -21.78
CA LYS A 237 11.65 -15.53 -21.48
C LYS A 237 10.42 -14.84 -20.85
N VAL A 238 9.38 -14.57 -21.65
CA VAL A 238 8.19 -13.77 -21.28
C VAL A 238 7.44 -14.39 -20.10
N ASN A 239 7.00 -15.66 -20.23
CA ASN A 239 6.16 -16.30 -19.18
C ASN A 239 6.86 -16.44 -17.82
N PRO A 240 8.11 -16.90 -17.74
CA PRO A 240 8.83 -16.90 -16.47
C PRO A 240 9.03 -15.51 -15.89
N THR A 241 9.31 -14.50 -16.71
CA THR A 241 9.45 -13.11 -16.26
C THR A 241 8.13 -12.61 -15.65
N ARG A 242 7.00 -12.82 -16.31
CA ARG A 242 5.67 -12.49 -15.78
C ARG A 242 5.41 -13.21 -14.46
N PHE A 243 5.60 -14.52 -14.43
CA PHE A 243 5.30 -15.36 -13.28
C PHE A 243 6.05 -14.89 -12.01
N TRP A 244 7.36 -14.77 -12.08
CA TRP A 244 8.17 -14.38 -10.92
C TRP A 244 7.89 -12.95 -10.44
N ASN A 245 7.56 -12.05 -11.36
CA ASN A 245 7.25 -10.68 -10.96
C ASN A 245 5.84 -10.55 -10.35
N VAL A 246 4.87 -11.37 -10.76
CA VAL A 246 3.56 -11.44 -10.10
C VAL A 246 3.68 -12.05 -8.71
N LEU A 247 4.54 -13.05 -8.51
CA LEU A 247 4.85 -13.57 -7.17
C LEU A 247 5.48 -12.49 -6.27
N LEU A 248 6.48 -11.77 -6.80
CA LEU A 248 7.12 -10.67 -6.08
C LEU A 248 6.11 -9.59 -5.71
N ALA A 249 5.24 -9.22 -6.65
CA ALA A 249 4.16 -8.27 -6.44
C ALA A 249 3.21 -8.70 -5.31
N GLY A 250 2.80 -9.98 -5.33
CA GLY A 250 1.97 -10.58 -4.27
C GLY A 250 2.67 -10.61 -2.91
N GLY A 251 3.95 -10.93 -2.88
CA GLY A 251 4.75 -10.90 -1.64
C GLY A 251 4.88 -9.49 -1.05
N ILE A 252 5.09 -8.48 -1.89
CA ILE A 252 5.13 -7.07 -1.46
C ILE A 252 3.75 -6.63 -0.93
N ALA A 253 2.67 -6.96 -1.62
CA ALA A 253 1.32 -6.72 -1.14
C ALA A 253 1.08 -7.43 0.22
N GLY A 254 1.60 -8.66 0.37
CA GLY A 254 1.52 -9.42 1.62
C GLY A 254 2.11 -8.69 2.83
N ILE A 255 3.20 -7.91 2.66
CA ILE A 255 3.74 -7.07 3.74
C ILE A 255 2.69 -6.04 4.20
N GLY A 256 1.93 -5.47 3.26
CA GLY A 256 0.82 -4.58 3.59
C GLY A 256 -0.30 -5.27 4.38
N GLY A 257 -0.57 -6.55 4.07
CA GLY A 257 -1.52 -7.36 4.84
C GLY A 257 -1.07 -7.62 6.29
N ALA A 258 0.22 -7.84 6.53
CA ALA A 258 0.77 -8.02 7.87
C ALA A 258 0.65 -6.78 8.78
N TYR A 259 0.37 -5.62 8.21
CA TYR A 259 0.19 -4.38 8.96
C TYR A 259 -1.15 -4.31 9.70
N PHE A 260 -2.17 -5.01 9.21
CA PHE A 260 -3.49 -5.13 9.86
C PHE A 260 -3.44 -6.09 11.05
#